data_e726b65d892bd0485c72ec20a3cfb9d7
#
_entry.id   e726b65d892bd0485c72ec20a3cfb9d7
#
_cell.length_a   1.000
_cell.length_b   1.000
_cell.length_c   1.000
_cell.angle_alpha   90.00
_cell.angle_beta   90.00
_cell.angle_gamma   90.00
#
_symmetry.space_group_name_H-M   'P 1'
#
loop_
_entity.id
_entity.type
_entity.pdbx_description
1 polymer ?
#
loop_
_entity_poly.entity_id
_entity_poly.type
_entity_poly.pdbx_seq_one_letter_code
_entity_poly.pdbx_strand_id
1 'polypeptide(L)'
;FPGVGEALQAWRENVGPVLLLTNAPRPAEAVQRRLDRMDCSREAYDGILSSGDAAREILSQRGAEGQVCYFVGATKDVDVLNGIDIEFAPAEDADFILLTGMSNDMEETLDDYADEIALWHKHNLPLICANPDRIVQIGEQVIYCAGARAEIDENNGGDVSWLGTREL
;
A
#
# COMPACT_ATOMS: atom_id res chain seq x y z
N PHE A 1 -7.98 -5.71 19.71
CA PHE A 1 -9.15 -5.22 20.45
C PHE A 1 -9.98 -6.44 20.86
N PRO A 2 -10.12 -6.73 22.19
CA PRO A 2 -10.94 -7.83 22.66
C PRO A 2 -12.39 -7.70 22.17
N GLY A 3 -13.01 -8.83 21.78
CA GLY A 3 -14.41 -8.88 21.36
C GLY A 3 -14.71 -8.49 19.92
N VAL A 4 -13.73 -8.00 19.13
CA VAL A 4 -13.99 -7.61 17.75
C VAL A 4 -14.30 -8.83 16.88
N GLY A 5 -13.56 -9.94 17.02
CA GLY A 5 -13.80 -11.17 16.28
C GLY A 5 -15.19 -11.72 16.51
N GLU A 6 -15.61 -11.81 17.77
CA GLU A 6 -16.93 -12.28 18.16
C GLU A 6 -18.05 -11.35 17.64
N ALA A 7 -17.85 -10.04 17.68
CA ALA A 7 -18.83 -9.09 17.17
C ALA A 7 -19.00 -9.20 15.65
N LEU A 8 -17.90 -9.34 14.91
CA LEU A 8 -17.94 -9.56 13.46
C LEU A 8 -18.60 -10.89 13.09
N GLN A 9 -18.27 -11.95 13.82
CA GLN A 9 -18.91 -13.27 13.62
C GLN A 9 -20.41 -13.21 13.90
N ALA A 10 -20.83 -12.58 15.01
CA ALA A 10 -22.24 -12.40 15.32
C ALA A 10 -22.97 -11.57 14.25
N TRP A 11 -22.32 -10.53 13.69
CA TRP A 11 -22.86 -9.78 12.57
C TRP A 11 -23.04 -10.65 11.33
N ARG A 12 -22.01 -11.41 10.97
CA ARG A 12 -22.02 -12.29 9.80
C ARG A 12 -23.14 -13.35 9.87
N GLU A 13 -23.36 -13.92 11.06
CA GLU A 13 -24.39 -14.94 11.28
C GLU A 13 -25.82 -14.39 11.27
N ASN A 14 -26.03 -13.16 11.71
CA ASN A 14 -27.37 -12.63 11.96
C ASN A 14 -27.80 -11.49 11.03
N VAL A 15 -26.84 -10.83 10.35
CA VAL A 15 -27.12 -9.60 9.54
C VAL A 15 -26.70 -9.79 8.09
N GLY A 16 -25.45 -10.21 7.84
CA GLY A 16 -24.96 -10.37 6.47
C GLY A 16 -23.44 -10.45 6.36
N PRO A 17 -22.91 -10.50 5.13
CA PRO A 17 -21.48 -10.69 4.90
C PRO A 17 -20.64 -9.55 5.48
N VAL A 18 -19.42 -9.91 5.90
CA VAL A 18 -18.40 -8.99 6.42
C VAL A 18 -17.21 -8.97 5.48
N LEU A 19 -16.88 -7.81 4.95
CA LEU A 19 -15.69 -7.56 4.14
C LEU A 19 -14.75 -6.63 4.88
N LEU A 20 -13.51 -7.05 5.08
CA LEU A 20 -12.47 -6.23 5.70
C LEU A 20 -11.76 -5.39 4.64
N LEU A 21 -11.71 -4.08 4.84
CA LEU A 21 -10.97 -3.14 3.99
C LEU A 21 -9.71 -2.68 4.72
N THR A 22 -8.59 -2.61 4.00
CA THR A 22 -7.33 -2.13 4.56
C THR A 22 -6.48 -1.38 3.55
N ASN A 23 -5.83 -0.32 4.01
CA ASN A 23 -4.83 0.45 3.26
C ASN A 23 -3.45 -0.22 3.25
N ALA A 24 -3.32 -1.43 3.81
CA ALA A 24 -2.04 -2.15 3.79
C ALA A 24 -1.59 -2.42 2.35
N PRO A 25 -0.34 -2.05 1.97
CA PRO A 25 0.19 -2.27 0.64
C PRO A 25 0.67 -3.72 0.45
N ARG A 26 -0.13 -4.67 0.93
CA ARG A 26 0.19 -6.10 0.95
C ARG A 26 -0.98 -6.93 0.45
N PRO A 27 -0.74 -8.09 -0.18
CA PRO A 27 -1.79 -9.00 -0.58
C PRO A 27 -2.68 -9.42 0.60
N ALA A 28 -3.97 -9.71 0.33
CA ALA A 28 -4.95 -10.15 1.34
C ALA A 28 -4.45 -11.34 2.16
N GLU A 29 -3.71 -12.29 1.54
CA GLU A 29 -3.15 -13.44 2.25
C GLU A 29 -2.11 -13.02 3.32
N ALA A 30 -1.33 -11.96 3.06
CA ALA A 30 -0.39 -11.43 4.05
C ALA A 30 -1.12 -10.72 5.20
N VAL A 31 -2.19 -10.02 4.90
CA VAL A 31 -3.09 -9.41 5.90
C VAL A 31 -3.75 -10.52 6.73
N GLN A 32 -4.26 -11.57 6.08
CA GLN A 32 -4.87 -12.73 6.76
C GLN A 32 -3.90 -13.39 7.74
N ARG A 33 -2.66 -13.65 7.31
CA ARG A 33 -1.62 -14.20 8.21
C ARG A 33 -1.36 -13.31 9.43
N ARG A 34 -1.51 -11.98 9.28
CA ARG A 34 -1.40 -11.05 10.40
C ARG A 34 -2.60 -11.16 11.35
N LEU A 35 -3.82 -11.24 10.81
CA LEU A 35 -5.05 -11.43 11.60
C LEU A 35 -5.02 -12.75 12.37
N ASP A 36 -4.53 -13.84 11.75
CA ASP A 36 -4.35 -15.14 12.42
C ASP A 36 -3.43 -15.03 13.64
N ARG A 37 -2.33 -14.25 13.53
CA ARG A 37 -1.41 -14.00 14.68
C ARG A 37 -2.00 -13.10 15.78
N MET A 38 -3.09 -12.43 15.47
CA MET A 38 -3.85 -11.59 16.41
C MET A 38 -5.08 -12.32 16.96
N ASP A 39 -5.16 -13.65 16.76
CA ASP A 39 -6.27 -14.50 17.17
C ASP A 39 -7.64 -14.05 16.61
N CYS A 40 -7.64 -13.42 15.43
CA CYS A 40 -8.89 -13.09 14.72
C CYS A 40 -9.34 -14.32 13.92
N SER A 41 -10.49 -14.90 14.31
CA SER A 41 -11.05 -16.06 13.62
C SER A 41 -11.37 -15.75 12.16
N ARG A 42 -11.05 -16.68 11.26
CA ARG A 42 -11.44 -16.61 9.85
C ARG A 42 -12.96 -16.70 9.63
N GLU A 43 -13.69 -17.15 10.63
CA GLU A 43 -15.14 -17.17 10.62
C GLU A 43 -15.76 -15.78 10.87
N ALA A 44 -14.93 -14.80 11.26
CA ALA A 44 -15.38 -13.44 11.53
C ALA A 44 -15.65 -12.62 10.25
N TYR A 45 -15.14 -13.02 9.07
CA TYR A 45 -15.27 -12.26 7.83
C TYR A 45 -15.34 -13.17 6.59
N ASP A 46 -15.89 -12.65 5.50
CA ASP A 46 -16.05 -13.35 4.23
C ASP A 46 -14.92 -13.07 3.25
N GLY A 47 -14.23 -11.95 3.41
CA GLY A 47 -13.11 -11.56 2.55
C GLY A 47 -12.32 -10.38 3.07
N ILE A 48 -11.19 -10.15 2.43
CA ILE A 48 -10.31 -9.01 2.67
C ILE A 48 -10.08 -8.32 1.33
N LEU A 49 -10.20 -7.00 1.30
CA LEU A 49 -9.76 -6.16 0.19
C LEU A 49 -8.63 -5.26 0.69
N SER A 50 -7.47 -5.36 0.06
CA SER A 50 -6.30 -4.55 0.40
C SER A 50 -5.90 -3.63 -0.73
N SER A 51 -5.25 -2.51 -0.40
CA SER A 51 -4.60 -1.66 -1.40
C SER A 51 -3.50 -2.42 -2.15
N GLY A 52 -2.87 -3.39 -1.48
CA GLY A 52 -1.88 -4.26 -2.11
C GLY A 52 -2.47 -5.13 -3.22
N ASP A 53 -3.69 -5.68 -3.06
CA ASP A 53 -4.33 -6.45 -4.14
C ASP A 53 -4.68 -5.58 -5.34
N ALA A 54 -5.18 -4.36 -5.09
CA ALA A 54 -5.44 -3.38 -6.15
C ALA A 54 -4.15 -3.00 -6.89
N ALA A 55 -3.04 -2.81 -6.16
CA ALA A 55 -1.74 -2.55 -6.77
C ALA A 55 -1.27 -3.72 -7.63
N ARG A 56 -1.43 -4.96 -7.17
CA ARG A 56 -1.07 -6.16 -7.92
C ARG A 56 -1.82 -6.30 -9.25
N GLU A 57 -3.09 -5.95 -9.26
CA GLU A 57 -3.89 -5.96 -10.49
C GLU A 57 -3.34 -4.96 -11.51
N ILE A 58 -3.04 -3.71 -11.07
CA ILE A 58 -2.45 -2.69 -11.94
C ILE A 58 -1.07 -3.11 -12.44
N LEU A 59 -0.21 -3.65 -11.54
CA LEU A 59 1.11 -4.15 -11.94
C LEU A 59 1.01 -5.25 -13.00
N SER A 60 0.07 -6.17 -12.85
CA SER A 60 -0.14 -7.26 -13.83
C SER A 60 -0.58 -6.72 -15.20
N GLN A 61 -1.47 -5.72 -15.22
CA GLN A 61 -1.92 -5.08 -16.44
C GLN A 61 -0.78 -4.32 -17.13
N ARG A 62 -0.05 -3.50 -16.38
CA ARG A 62 1.09 -2.71 -16.90
C ARG A 62 2.25 -3.59 -17.38
N GLY A 63 2.53 -4.69 -16.66
CA GLY A 63 3.53 -5.68 -17.08
C GLY A 63 3.14 -6.36 -18.39
N ALA A 64 1.86 -6.71 -18.58
CA ALA A 64 1.36 -7.26 -19.84
C ALA A 64 1.45 -6.26 -21.01
N GLU A 65 1.48 -4.96 -20.73
CA GLU A 65 1.73 -3.87 -21.70
C GLU A 65 3.22 -3.60 -21.92
N GLY A 66 4.11 -4.32 -21.24
CA GLY A 66 5.56 -4.16 -21.33
C GLY A 66 6.12 -2.92 -20.63
N GLN A 67 5.36 -2.35 -19.67
CA GLN A 67 5.81 -1.21 -18.90
C GLN A 67 6.79 -1.63 -17.80
N VAL A 68 7.69 -0.72 -17.44
CA VAL A 68 8.75 -0.90 -16.44
C VAL A 68 8.40 -0.11 -15.18
N CYS A 69 8.52 -0.76 -14.02
CA CYS A 69 8.16 -0.19 -12.72
C CYS A 69 9.40 0.27 -11.93
N TYR A 70 9.37 1.47 -11.37
CA TYR A 70 10.24 1.87 -10.28
C TYR A 70 9.54 1.60 -8.96
N PHE A 71 10.05 0.63 -8.18
CA PHE A 71 9.48 0.26 -6.88
C PHE A 71 10.10 1.07 -5.74
N VAL A 72 9.25 1.68 -4.93
CA VAL A 72 9.63 2.46 -3.75
C VAL A 72 8.88 1.95 -2.53
N GLY A 73 9.62 1.41 -1.58
CA GLY A 73 9.04 0.86 -0.36
C GLY A 73 10.01 0.02 0.46
N ALA A 74 9.59 -0.37 1.66
CA ALA A 74 10.37 -1.19 2.55
C ALA A 74 10.44 -2.65 2.09
N THR A 75 11.52 -3.35 2.47
CA THR A 75 11.69 -4.79 2.20
C THR A 75 10.51 -5.65 2.70
N LYS A 76 9.82 -5.19 3.76
CA LYS A 76 8.61 -5.87 4.30
C LYS A 76 7.43 -5.86 3.32
N ASP A 77 7.41 -4.97 2.34
CA ASP A 77 6.28 -4.77 1.43
C ASP A 77 6.49 -5.44 0.06
N VAL A 78 7.65 -6.08 -0.18
CA VAL A 78 7.96 -6.78 -1.46
C VAL A 78 6.99 -7.93 -1.77
N ASP A 79 6.21 -8.41 -0.81
CA ASP A 79 5.16 -9.42 -1.03
C ASP A 79 4.16 -8.99 -2.11
N VAL A 80 3.96 -7.67 -2.30
CA VAL A 80 3.09 -7.12 -3.33
C VAL A 80 3.57 -7.43 -4.74
N LEU A 81 4.86 -7.69 -4.92
CA LEU A 81 5.51 -7.96 -6.20
C LEU A 81 5.53 -9.46 -6.56
N ASN A 82 5.32 -10.35 -5.57
CA ASN A 82 5.50 -11.78 -5.76
C ASN A 82 4.59 -12.36 -6.84
N GLY A 83 5.19 -13.01 -7.86
CA GLY A 83 4.47 -13.69 -8.94
C GLY A 83 3.84 -12.73 -9.97
N ILE A 84 4.22 -11.45 -9.97
CA ILE A 84 3.85 -10.50 -11.02
C ILE A 84 4.96 -10.49 -12.08
N ASP A 85 4.57 -10.65 -13.34
CA ASP A 85 5.48 -10.55 -14.47
C ASP A 85 5.58 -9.09 -14.92
N ILE A 86 6.55 -8.37 -14.32
CA ILE A 86 6.83 -6.96 -14.61
C ILE A 86 8.33 -6.69 -14.44
N GLU A 87 8.91 -5.87 -15.30
CA GLU A 87 10.28 -5.43 -15.21
C GLU A 87 10.43 -4.27 -14.19
N PHE A 88 11.54 -4.26 -13.46
CA PHE A 88 11.90 -3.19 -12.54
C PHE A 88 13.18 -2.51 -12.97
N ALA A 89 13.19 -1.17 -12.89
CA ALA A 89 14.36 -0.36 -13.19
C ALA A 89 14.46 0.85 -12.24
N PRO A 90 15.62 1.55 -12.23
CA PRO A 90 15.73 2.87 -11.62
C PRO A 90 14.76 3.88 -12.25
N ALA A 91 14.48 4.98 -11.55
CA ALA A 91 13.51 5.99 -11.98
C ALA A 91 13.78 6.55 -13.39
N GLU A 92 15.05 6.62 -13.80
CA GLU A 92 15.44 7.13 -15.12
C GLU A 92 14.98 6.27 -16.29
N ASP A 93 14.80 4.96 -16.04
CA ASP A 93 14.48 3.95 -17.04
C ASP A 93 13.08 3.33 -16.83
N ALA A 94 12.29 3.89 -15.90
CA ALA A 94 10.95 3.39 -15.57
C ALA A 94 9.85 4.18 -16.26
N ASP A 95 8.68 3.57 -16.43
CA ASP A 95 7.48 4.18 -16.97
C ASP A 95 6.54 4.71 -15.88
N PHE A 96 6.63 4.16 -14.66
CA PHE A 96 5.83 4.58 -13.52
C PHE A 96 6.44 4.15 -12.19
N ILE A 97 5.90 4.72 -11.10
CA ILE A 97 6.30 4.42 -9.72
C ILE A 97 5.22 3.59 -9.02
N LEU A 98 5.62 2.55 -8.30
CA LEU A 98 4.81 1.93 -7.25
C LEU A 98 5.38 2.32 -5.89
N LEU A 99 4.62 3.11 -5.12
CA LEU A 99 4.97 3.57 -3.79
C LEU A 99 4.15 2.82 -2.74
N THR A 100 4.82 2.03 -1.88
CA THR A 100 4.19 1.26 -0.80
C THR A 100 4.48 1.79 0.60
N GLY A 101 5.57 2.53 0.78
CA GLY A 101 5.98 3.07 2.08
C GLY A 101 7.30 3.81 2.03
N MET A 102 7.87 4.02 3.19
CA MET A 102 9.24 4.50 3.39
C MET A 102 10.21 3.34 3.21
N SER A 103 11.47 3.62 2.85
CA SER A 103 12.49 2.57 2.78
C SER A 103 12.88 2.08 4.18
N ASN A 104 12.99 3.01 5.13
CA ASN A 104 13.17 2.75 6.56
C ASN A 104 12.26 3.65 7.40
N ASP A 105 11.05 3.18 7.68
CA ASP A 105 9.96 3.92 8.37
C ASP A 105 10.34 4.42 9.77
N MET A 106 11.40 3.88 10.39
CA MET A 106 11.78 4.23 11.78
C MET A 106 12.80 5.37 11.87
N GLU A 107 13.52 5.67 10.80
CA GLU A 107 14.68 6.57 10.80
C GLU A 107 14.55 7.73 9.81
N GLU A 108 13.72 7.54 8.75
CA GLU A 108 13.60 8.52 7.66
C GLU A 108 12.52 9.55 7.92
N THR A 109 12.77 10.76 7.43
CA THR A 109 11.82 11.88 7.44
C THR A 109 11.39 12.21 6.01
N LEU A 110 10.37 13.05 5.85
CA LEU A 110 9.92 13.47 4.52
C LEU A 110 10.97 14.30 3.76
N ASP A 111 11.83 15.01 4.48
CA ASP A 111 12.89 15.83 3.88
C ASP A 111 13.96 14.99 3.17
N ASP A 112 14.17 13.74 3.62
CA ASP A 112 15.13 12.81 3.02
C ASP A 112 14.76 12.41 1.58
N TYR A 113 13.52 12.66 1.18
CA TYR A 113 12.98 12.26 -0.14
C TYR A 113 12.84 13.40 -1.15
N ALA A 114 13.24 14.61 -0.80
CA ALA A 114 13.08 15.78 -1.67
C ALA A 114 13.77 15.60 -3.04
N ASP A 115 15.00 15.08 -3.06
CA ASP A 115 15.76 14.86 -4.29
C ASP A 115 15.15 13.72 -5.13
N GLU A 116 14.62 12.68 -4.48
CA GLU A 116 13.96 11.56 -5.15
C GLU A 116 12.65 12.02 -5.81
N ILE A 117 11.82 12.81 -5.11
CA ILE A 117 10.59 13.38 -5.66
C ILE A 117 10.92 14.33 -6.83
N ALA A 118 11.97 15.12 -6.73
CA ALA A 118 12.44 15.97 -7.84
C ALA A 118 12.83 15.14 -9.08
N LEU A 119 13.42 13.95 -8.87
CA LEU A 119 13.75 13.03 -9.94
C LEU A 119 12.48 12.47 -10.60
N TRP A 120 11.44 12.12 -9.84
CA TRP A 120 10.16 11.67 -10.37
C TRP A 120 9.53 12.71 -11.31
N HIS A 121 9.50 13.97 -10.88
CA HIS A 121 9.02 15.08 -11.70
C HIS A 121 9.86 15.31 -12.96
N LYS A 122 11.17 15.21 -12.86
CA LYS A 122 12.08 15.36 -14.00
C LYS A 122 11.78 14.36 -15.12
N HIS A 123 11.38 13.14 -14.73
CA HIS A 123 11.06 12.06 -15.68
C HIS A 123 9.54 11.95 -15.97
N ASN A 124 8.70 12.82 -15.37
CA ASN A 124 7.24 12.81 -15.48
C ASN A 124 6.63 11.45 -15.16
N LEU A 125 7.11 10.77 -14.12
CA LEU A 125 6.67 9.45 -13.74
C LEU A 125 5.32 9.51 -13.03
N PRO A 126 4.25 8.87 -13.56
CA PRO A 126 3.01 8.71 -12.82
C PRO A 126 3.24 7.78 -11.61
N LEU A 127 2.64 8.15 -10.48
CA LEU A 127 2.81 7.47 -9.21
C LEU A 127 1.55 6.70 -8.82
N ILE A 128 1.70 5.43 -8.45
CA ILE A 128 0.66 4.60 -7.85
C ILE A 128 0.96 4.49 -6.36
N CYS A 129 0.13 5.13 -5.53
CA CYS A 129 0.25 5.06 -4.08
C CYS A 129 -0.58 3.89 -3.54
N ALA A 130 0.10 2.82 -3.13
CA ALA A 130 -0.53 1.59 -2.63
C ALA A 130 -0.85 1.62 -1.12
N ASN A 131 -0.55 2.71 -0.43
CA ASN A 131 -0.93 2.96 0.96
C ASN A 131 -1.25 4.45 1.14
N PRO A 132 -2.53 4.85 1.10
CA PRO A 132 -2.91 6.26 1.16
C PRO A 132 -2.79 6.87 2.56
N ASP A 133 -2.50 6.08 3.61
CA ASP A 133 -2.27 6.61 4.94
C ASP A 133 -1.06 7.55 4.94
N ARG A 134 -1.20 8.71 5.59
CA ARG A 134 -0.12 9.70 5.71
C ARG A 134 0.81 9.35 6.85
N ILE A 135 0.23 8.92 7.97
CA ILE A 135 0.92 8.52 9.19
C ILE A 135 0.22 7.31 9.80
N VAL A 136 0.99 6.51 10.54
CA VAL A 136 0.44 5.50 11.46
C VAL A 136 1.08 5.69 12.83
N GLN A 137 0.34 5.35 13.88
CA GLN A 137 0.86 5.35 15.24
C GLN A 137 1.20 3.92 15.68
N ILE A 138 2.44 3.69 16.10
CA ILE A 138 2.90 2.42 16.66
C ILE A 138 3.43 2.70 18.07
N GLY A 139 2.63 2.36 19.08
CA GLY A 139 2.92 2.76 20.46
C GLY A 139 2.88 4.26 20.61
N GLU A 140 3.98 4.88 21.04
CA GLU A 140 4.13 6.33 21.17
C GLU A 140 4.74 7.00 19.93
N GLN A 141 5.17 6.22 18.95
CA GLN A 141 5.81 6.74 17.73
C GLN A 141 4.79 7.01 16.62
N VAL A 142 4.96 8.15 15.95
CA VAL A 142 4.28 8.50 14.70
C VAL A 142 5.23 8.20 13.55
N ILE A 143 4.76 7.39 12.61
CA ILE A 143 5.54 6.91 11.47
C ILE A 143 4.88 7.41 10.19
N TYR A 144 5.67 7.99 9.29
CA TYR A 144 5.19 8.39 7.97
C TYR A 144 4.93 7.17 7.09
N CYS A 145 3.87 7.24 6.30
CA CYS A 145 3.48 6.23 5.32
C CYS A 145 3.63 6.77 3.88
N ALA A 146 3.39 5.90 2.91
CA ALA A 146 3.46 6.25 1.49
C ALA A 146 2.61 7.47 1.13
N GLY A 147 1.42 7.60 1.71
CA GLY A 147 0.51 8.71 1.45
C GLY A 147 1.09 10.08 1.74
N ALA A 148 1.99 10.22 2.73
CA ALA A 148 2.65 11.48 3.00
C ALA A 148 3.60 11.91 1.85
N ARG A 149 4.33 10.96 1.24
CA ARG A 149 5.21 11.22 0.09
C ARG A 149 4.40 11.48 -1.19
N ALA A 150 3.35 10.67 -1.41
CA ALA A 150 2.47 10.83 -2.54
C ALA A 150 1.75 12.19 -2.53
N GLU A 151 1.38 12.71 -1.34
CA GLU A 151 0.80 14.04 -1.20
C GLU A 151 1.79 15.16 -1.54
N ILE A 152 3.06 15.02 -1.17
CA ILE A 152 4.11 15.99 -1.57
C ILE A 152 4.26 15.99 -3.09
N ASP A 153 4.29 14.82 -3.71
CA ASP A 153 4.36 14.67 -5.16
C ASP A 153 3.16 15.33 -5.85
N GLU A 154 1.93 14.99 -5.42
CA GLU A 154 0.68 15.57 -5.95
C GLU A 154 0.64 17.11 -5.79
N ASN A 155 1.03 17.65 -4.63
CA ASN A 155 1.07 19.10 -4.38
C ASN A 155 2.10 19.84 -5.25
N ASN A 156 3.14 19.16 -5.70
CA ASN A 156 4.13 19.67 -6.62
C ASN A 156 3.75 19.45 -8.10
N GLY A 157 2.56 18.91 -8.37
CA GLY A 157 2.02 18.72 -9.72
C GLY A 157 2.26 17.32 -10.30
N GLY A 158 2.65 16.33 -9.48
CA GLY A 158 2.75 14.93 -9.88
C GLY A 158 1.39 14.30 -10.18
N ASP A 159 1.40 13.30 -11.06
CA ASP A 159 0.21 12.49 -11.40
C ASP A 159 0.12 11.29 -10.44
N VAL A 160 -0.76 11.38 -9.44
CA VAL A 160 -0.89 10.37 -8.38
C VAL A 160 -2.20 9.60 -8.47
N SER A 161 -2.09 8.29 -8.62
CA SER A 161 -3.21 7.34 -8.48
C SER A 161 -3.22 6.75 -7.06
N TRP A 162 -4.29 6.99 -6.32
CA TRP A 162 -4.46 6.56 -4.94
C TRP A 162 -5.22 5.24 -4.84
N LEU A 163 -4.66 4.24 -4.14
CA LEU A 163 -5.33 2.96 -3.88
C LEU A 163 -5.70 2.84 -2.41
N GLY A 164 -6.95 2.44 -2.15
CA GLY A 164 -7.49 2.29 -0.79
C GLY A 164 -8.46 3.40 -0.40
N THR A 165 -8.66 3.56 0.90
CA THR A 165 -9.55 4.58 1.48
C THR A 165 -8.73 5.78 1.94
N ARG A 166 -8.92 6.93 1.27
CA ARG A 166 -8.28 8.20 1.63
C ARG A 166 -9.26 9.04 2.46
N GLU A 167 -8.80 9.61 3.57
CA GLU A 167 -9.55 10.67 4.24
C GLU A 167 -9.58 11.92 3.34
N LEU A 168 -10.79 12.44 3.11
CA LEU A 168 -11.04 13.64 2.31
C LEU A 168 -10.86 14.91 3.15
#